data_eb27848a2efe8f15ec39e6834c8a8f4b
#
_entry.id   eb27848a2efe8f15ec39e6834c8a8f4b
#
_cell.length_a   1.000
_cell.length_b   1.000
_cell.length_c   1.000
_cell.angle_alpha   90.00
_cell.angle_beta   90.00
_cell.angle_gamma   90.00
#
_symmetry.space_group_name_H-M   'P 1'
#
loop_
_entity.id
_entity.type
_entity.pdbx_description
1 polymer ?
#
loop_
_entity_poly.entity_id
_entity_poly.type
_entity_poly.pdbx_seq_one_letter_code
_entity_poly.pdbx_strand_id
1 'polypeptide(L)'
;MDDVIRMLRYNTGTDKKAFIKFKNDFDAVIFNATIVAYSGAAVADLVSVHKNQYIIDPQTHILQHSVHAIMSKKSRNGQPCIKKSVQKYLEQLPPRIQNIISNERRPLSIAEMRDVIDDLTQSIYEFETKYVDRFIEKKEYSKYLKYINAGPAPKVVIAPYFMLKKEMSDRERSEVFHLNKLYMQRFLEIHRENGENCPAAAQLVMDKEVLTDEKLLERICESYREENFEYFFIWINDFSSWDCSREEKQCFCELLSTLNEIGKKPVMSYGGYDSIFLCNKEIKPRLYGAAQSVGYGETRTITPVGGGLPVNKYYFRPLHKRMRFDEALNILIDTGYFDPEKGNDEHAADYYRNICDCEQCHEVIQNDINNFNTYNESVPYIVKARFGNITRNRPTQEAALVAAFHFLFSKQKEWQDVEKYRVSELRDMLIADYETFGTEHQRANIKEWCEIFAG
;
A
#
# COMPACT_ATOMS: atom_id res chain seq x y z
N MET A 1 5.29 -9.20 -18.39
CA MET A 1 6.15 -8.53 -17.35
C MET A 1 6.53 -9.54 -16.27
N ASP A 2 7.36 -10.52 -16.61
CA ASP A 2 7.67 -11.67 -15.73
C ASP A 2 8.50 -11.31 -14.47
N ASP A 3 9.03 -10.08 -14.42
CA ASP A 3 9.91 -9.58 -13.35
C ASP A 3 9.24 -8.53 -12.44
N VAL A 4 7.96 -8.22 -12.66
CA VAL A 4 7.19 -7.23 -11.89
C VAL A 4 6.25 -7.92 -10.92
N ILE A 5 6.18 -7.45 -9.66
CA ILE A 5 5.28 -7.98 -8.64
C ILE A 5 4.06 -7.05 -8.49
N ARG A 6 2.89 -7.52 -8.90
CA ARG A 6 1.61 -6.85 -8.66
C ARG A 6 1.06 -7.29 -7.32
N MET A 7 0.83 -6.35 -6.41
CA MET A 7 0.42 -6.69 -5.04
C MET A 7 -0.89 -6.04 -4.64
N LEU A 8 -1.71 -6.79 -3.90
CA LEU A 8 -2.86 -6.27 -3.19
C LEU A 8 -2.53 -6.13 -1.70
N ARG A 9 -2.64 -4.92 -1.15
CA ARG A 9 -2.46 -4.70 0.29
C ARG A 9 -3.78 -4.89 1.04
N TYR A 10 -3.78 -5.83 1.96
CA TYR A 10 -4.92 -6.20 2.79
C TYR A 10 -4.92 -5.42 4.10
N ASN A 11 -5.97 -4.66 4.37
CA ASN A 11 -6.08 -3.83 5.59
C ASN A 11 -7.37 -4.04 6.38
N THR A 12 -8.48 -4.43 5.73
CA THR A 12 -9.81 -4.45 6.35
C THR A 12 -10.66 -5.65 5.93
N GLY A 13 -11.79 -5.85 6.61
CA GLY A 13 -12.75 -6.91 6.24
C GLY A 13 -13.39 -6.72 4.85
N THR A 14 -13.49 -5.50 4.34
CA THR A 14 -13.95 -5.22 2.96
C THR A 14 -12.95 -5.79 1.95
N ASP A 15 -11.66 -5.70 2.26
CA ASP A 15 -10.59 -6.22 1.41
C ASP A 15 -10.67 -7.75 1.25
N LYS A 16 -11.29 -8.46 2.20
CA LYS A 16 -11.50 -9.92 2.09
C LYS A 16 -12.34 -10.28 0.87
N LYS A 17 -13.46 -9.60 0.65
CA LYS A 17 -14.34 -9.87 -0.49
C LYS A 17 -13.66 -9.48 -1.81
N ALA A 18 -12.99 -8.33 -1.81
CA ALA A 18 -12.20 -7.86 -2.93
C ALA A 18 -11.05 -8.84 -3.26
N PHE A 19 -10.29 -9.28 -2.26
CA PHE A 19 -9.24 -10.27 -2.43
C PHE A 19 -9.77 -11.56 -3.05
N ILE A 20 -10.89 -12.09 -2.56
CA ILE A 20 -11.47 -13.35 -3.08
C ILE A 20 -11.84 -13.21 -4.57
N LYS A 21 -12.41 -12.06 -4.98
CA LYS A 21 -12.80 -11.82 -6.39
C LYS A 21 -11.56 -11.64 -7.29
N PHE A 22 -10.53 -10.94 -6.83
CA PHE A 22 -9.37 -10.51 -7.65
C PHE A 22 -8.06 -11.25 -7.37
N LYS A 23 -8.09 -12.33 -6.62
CA LYS A 23 -6.88 -13.07 -6.18
C LYS A 23 -5.96 -13.53 -7.30
N ASN A 24 -6.49 -13.76 -8.50
CA ASN A 24 -5.72 -14.22 -9.65
C ASN A 24 -5.08 -13.06 -10.44
N ASP A 25 -5.45 -11.82 -10.13
CA ASP A 25 -4.97 -10.63 -10.82
C ASP A 25 -3.73 -10.02 -10.15
N PHE A 26 -3.35 -10.57 -8.98
CA PHE A 26 -2.19 -10.17 -8.20
C PHE A 26 -1.25 -11.35 -7.96
N ASP A 27 0.05 -11.06 -8.01
CA ASP A 27 1.09 -12.07 -7.80
C ASP A 27 1.29 -12.37 -6.31
N ALA A 28 0.96 -11.41 -5.42
CA ALA A 28 1.00 -11.59 -3.98
C ALA A 28 0.01 -10.67 -3.25
N VAL A 29 -0.33 -11.07 -2.02
CA VAL A 29 -1.03 -10.23 -1.06
C VAL A 29 -0.07 -9.78 0.04
N ILE A 30 -0.03 -8.47 0.33
CA ILE A 30 0.78 -7.92 1.40
C ILE A 30 -0.06 -7.60 2.64
N PHE A 31 0.33 -8.14 3.77
CA PHE A 31 -0.32 -7.94 5.07
C PHE A 31 0.56 -7.10 6.00
N ASN A 32 -0.05 -6.23 6.77
CA ASN A 32 0.64 -5.58 7.88
C ASN A 32 0.83 -6.59 9.04
N ALA A 33 1.99 -6.61 9.66
CA ALA A 33 2.30 -7.50 10.79
C ALA A 33 1.26 -7.45 11.92
N THR A 34 0.75 -6.24 12.22
CA THR A 34 -0.30 -6.04 13.22
C THR A 34 -1.62 -6.76 12.89
N ILE A 35 -1.94 -6.89 11.59
CA ILE A 35 -3.13 -7.64 11.13
C ILE A 35 -2.89 -9.14 11.26
N VAL A 36 -1.73 -9.60 10.82
CA VAL A 36 -1.34 -11.03 10.90
C VAL A 36 -1.34 -11.48 12.35
N ALA A 37 -0.72 -10.73 13.25
CA ALA A 37 -0.66 -11.07 14.67
C ALA A 37 -2.05 -11.10 15.35
N TYR A 38 -2.96 -10.21 14.94
CA TYR A 38 -4.30 -10.13 15.51
C TYR A 38 -5.27 -11.16 14.91
N SER A 39 -5.14 -11.47 13.64
CA SER A 39 -6.09 -12.30 12.88
C SER A 39 -5.41 -13.48 12.17
N GLY A 40 -4.35 -14.04 12.75
CA GLY A 40 -3.50 -15.06 12.10
C GLY A 40 -4.28 -16.25 11.55
N ALA A 41 -5.28 -16.75 12.26
CA ALA A 41 -6.13 -17.84 11.77
C ALA A 41 -6.91 -17.45 10.50
N ALA A 42 -7.46 -16.23 10.45
CA ALA A 42 -8.20 -15.76 9.28
C ALA A 42 -7.27 -15.47 8.09
N VAL A 43 -6.05 -15.00 8.34
CA VAL A 43 -5.02 -14.81 7.31
C VAL A 43 -4.60 -16.19 6.77
N ALA A 44 -4.31 -17.15 7.65
CA ALA A 44 -3.95 -18.51 7.26
C ALA A 44 -5.05 -19.17 6.38
N ASP A 45 -6.31 -19.05 6.77
CA ASP A 45 -7.43 -19.55 5.96
C ASP A 45 -7.47 -18.86 4.59
N LEU A 46 -7.30 -17.54 4.55
CA LEU A 46 -7.37 -16.77 3.32
C LEU A 46 -6.29 -17.21 2.31
N VAL A 47 -5.03 -17.29 2.75
CA VAL A 47 -3.92 -17.63 1.85
C VAL A 47 -3.92 -19.11 1.47
N SER A 48 -4.34 -20.02 2.37
CA SER A 48 -4.38 -21.45 2.10
C SER A 48 -5.48 -21.85 1.14
N VAL A 49 -6.72 -21.35 1.34
CA VAL A 49 -7.87 -21.67 0.48
C VAL A 49 -7.66 -21.14 -0.95
N HIS A 50 -6.98 -20.03 -1.08
CA HIS A 50 -6.76 -19.39 -2.37
C HIS A 50 -5.39 -19.64 -2.98
N LYS A 51 -4.51 -20.40 -2.31
CA LYS A 51 -3.15 -20.75 -2.77
C LYS A 51 -2.31 -19.53 -3.15
N ASN A 52 -2.50 -18.41 -2.47
CA ASN A 52 -1.80 -17.18 -2.80
C ASN A 52 -0.48 -17.09 -2.04
N GLN A 53 0.52 -16.60 -2.73
CA GLN A 53 1.75 -16.14 -2.10
C GLN A 53 1.47 -14.86 -1.31
N TYR A 54 2.15 -14.69 -0.18
CA TYR A 54 1.94 -13.55 0.69
C TYR A 54 3.26 -12.86 1.06
N ILE A 55 3.14 -11.62 1.48
CA ILE A 55 4.24 -10.83 2.04
C ILE A 55 3.73 -10.27 3.37
N ILE A 56 4.55 -10.31 4.41
CA ILE A 56 4.27 -9.65 5.67
C ILE A 56 5.16 -8.42 5.77
N ASP A 57 4.55 -7.24 5.81
CA ASP A 57 5.27 -6.00 6.12
C ASP A 57 5.47 -5.96 7.65
N PRO A 58 6.71 -6.09 8.15
CA PRO A 58 6.98 -6.25 9.59
C PRO A 58 6.64 -5.02 10.41
N GLN A 59 6.50 -3.85 9.79
CA GLN A 59 6.10 -2.58 10.41
C GLN A 59 6.91 -2.22 11.67
N THR A 60 8.20 -2.53 11.71
CA THR A 60 9.06 -2.28 12.89
C THR A 60 9.24 -0.79 13.20
N HIS A 61 8.97 0.09 12.21
CA HIS A 61 8.91 1.54 12.42
C HIS A 61 7.91 1.98 13.50
N ILE A 62 6.88 1.17 13.82
CA ILE A 62 5.93 1.49 14.89
C ILE A 62 6.61 1.60 16.26
N LEU A 63 7.75 0.96 16.44
CA LEU A 63 8.54 1.00 17.67
C LEU A 63 9.21 2.36 17.91
N GLN A 64 9.28 3.22 16.86
CA GLN A 64 9.81 4.59 16.93
C GLN A 64 8.71 5.64 17.20
N HIS A 65 7.43 5.25 17.12
CA HIS A 65 6.34 6.21 17.32
C HIS A 65 6.07 6.46 18.78
N SER A 66 5.62 7.69 19.08
CA SER A 66 5.01 7.96 20.38
C SER A 66 3.92 6.92 20.66
N VAL A 67 3.91 6.37 21.87
CA VAL A 67 2.92 5.36 22.26
C VAL A 67 1.48 5.88 22.11
N HIS A 68 1.27 7.19 22.21
CA HIS A 68 -0.03 7.80 21.92
C HIS A 68 -0.55 7.51 20.50
N ALA A 69 0.32 7.38 19.50
CA ALA A 69 -0.05 7.06 18.12
C ALA A 69 -0.60 5.63 17.96
N ILE A 70 -0.16 4.71 18.81
CA ILE A 70 -0.58 3.31 18.80
C ILE A 70 -1.67 2.98 19.85
N MET A 71 -2.12 3.98 20.60
CA MET A 71 -3.18 3.80 21.61
C MET A 71 -4.57 3.89 21.01
N SER A 72 -5.49 3.14 21.59
CA SER A 72 -6.93 3.28 21.36
C SER A 72 -7.45 4.48 22.15
N LYS A 73 -8.31 5.30 21.53
CA LYS A 73 -8.97 6.41 22.22
C LYS A 73 -9.93 5.98 23.33
N LYS A 74 -10.32 4.70 23.38
CA LYS A 74 -11.27 4.15 24.39
C LYS A 74 -10.86 2.74 24.79
N SER A 75 -10.56 2.55 26.06
CA SER A 75 -10.64 1.23 26.70
C SER A 75 -12.07 0.99 27.22
N ARG A 76 -12.38 -0.25 27.62
CA ARG A 76 -13.65 -0.55 28.31
C ARG A 76 -13.86 0.30 29.56
N ASN A 77 -12.79 0.74 30.20
CA ASN A 77 -12.77 1.53 31.43
C ASN A 77 -12.46 3.02 31.22
N GLY A 78 -12.54 3.53 29.98
CA GLY A 78 -12.28 4.93 29.66
C GLY A 78 -10.80 5.33 29.61
N GLN A 79 -9.89 4.47 30.02
CA GLN A 79 -8.44 4.71 29.99
C GLN A 79 -7.86 4.34 28.60
N PRO A 80 -6.95 5.15 28.04
CA PRO A 80 -6.27 4.82 26.79
C PRO A 80 -5.43 3.55 26.97
N CYS A 81 -5.57 2.61 26.06
CA CYS A 81 -4.75 1.39 26.03
C CYS A 81 -4.17 1.15 24.62
N ILE A 82 -3.10 0.39 24.55
CA ILE A 82 -2.51 0.00 23.25
C ILE A 82 -3.57 -0.74 22.43
N LYS A 83 -3.66 -0.43 21.15
CA LYS A 83 -4.59 -1.13 20.23
C LYS A 83 -4.32 -2.62 20.26
N LYS A 84 -5.38 -3.43 20.35
CA LYS A 84 -5.25 -4.90 20.48
C LYS A 84 -4.40 -5.54 19.36
N SER A 85 -4.48 -5.02 18.13
CA SER A 85 -3.67 -5.54 17.04
C SER A 85 -2.19 -5.26 17.25
N VAL A 86 -1.83 -4.07 17.74
CA VAL A 86 -0.46 -3.73 18.11
C VAL A 86 0.01 -4.56 19.29
N GLN A 87 -0.83 -4.72 20.34
CA GLN A 87 -0.48 -5.55 21.49
C GLN A 87 -0.19 -7.01 21.07
N LYS A 88 -1.01 -7.59 20.19
CA LYS A 88 -0.78 -8.94 19.68
C LYS A 88 0.49 -9.07 18.84
N TYR A 89 0.85 -8.02 18.12
CA TYR A 89 2.12 -7.98 17.43
C TYR A 89 3.31 -7.84 18.39
N LEU A 90 3.24 -6.97 19.40
CA LEU A 90 4.28 -6.85 20.42
C LEU A 90 4.55 -8.17 21.14
N GLU A 91 3.53 -9.01 21.38
CA GLU A 91 3.67 -10.36 21.96
C GLU A 91 4.56 -11.30 21.12
N GLN A 92 4.82 -10.98 19.85
CA GLN A 92 5.71 -11.73 18.97
C GLN A 92 7.15 -11.21 18.95
N LEU A 93 7.40 -10.06 19.58
CA LEU A 93 8.70 -9.40 19.61
C LEU A 93 9.46 -9.74 20.91
N PRO A 94 10.77 -9.44 21.00
CA PRO A 94 11.57 -9.71 22.20
C PRO A 94 10.96 -9.09 23.48
N PRO A 95 11.05 -9.75 24.64
CA PRO A 95 10.45 -9.28 25.90
C PRO A 95 10.91 -7.87 26.32
N ARG A 96 12.15 -7.51 26.01
CA ARG A 96 12.69 -6.17 26.27
C ARG A 96 11.91 -5.09 25.54
N ILE A 97 11.59 -5.32 24.27
CA ILE A 97 10.78 -4.39 23.44
C ILE A 97 9.36 -4.32 23.99
N GLN A 98 8.78 -5.46 24.33
CA GLN A 98 7.44 -5.51 24.93
C GLN A 98 7.38 -4.66 26.20
N ASN A 99 8.38 -4.76 27.08
CA ASN A 99 8.44 -3.99 28.31
C ASN A 99 8.52 -2.47 28.06
N ILE A 100 9.42 -2.03 27.17
CA ILE A 100 9.60 -0.61 26.85
C ILE A 100 8.31 0.00 26.31
N ILE A 101 7.69 -0.65 25.32
CA ILE A 101 6.47 -0.11 24.68
C ILE A 101 5.24 -0.22 25.59
N SER A 102 5.05 -1.35 26.26
CA SER A 102 3.81 -1.63 27.01
C SER A 102 3.80 -1.08 28.43
N ASN A 103 4.93 -1.16 29.14
CA ASN A 103 5.04 -0.79 30.54
C ASN A 103 5.65 0.59 30.73
N GLU A 104 6.79 0.89 30.09
CA GLU A 104 7.44 2.20 30.14
C GLU A 104 6.72 3.24 29.28
N ARG A 105 5.92 2.80 28.31
CA ARG A 105 5.08 3.62 27.43
C ARG A 105 5.87 4.69 26.66
N ARG A 106 6.99 4.30 26.12
CA ARG A 106 7.85 5.16 25.29
C ARG A 106 8.34 4.42 24.04
N PRO A 107 8.77 5.15 23.00
CA PRO A 107 9.44 4.55 21.86
C PRO A 107 10.82 4.02 22.24
N LEU A 108 11.36 3.14 21.38
CA LEU A 108 12.75 2.73 21.45
C LEU A 108 13.68 3.89 21.08
N SER A 109 14.75 4.06 21.83
CA SER A 109 15.89 4.90 21.42
C SER A 109 16.76 4.18 20.39
N ILE A 110 17.59 4.91 19.65
CA ILE A 110 18.52 4.34 18.66
C ILE A 110 19.49 3.33 19.31
N ALA A 111 19.95 3.62 20.53
CA ALA A 111 20.81 2.69 21.29
C ALA A 111 20.09 1.38 21.60
N GLU A 112 18.84 1.44 22.05
CA GLU A 112 18.02 0.25 22.33
C GLU A 112 17.71 -0.56 21.08
N MET A 113 17.45 0.12 19.93
CA MET A 113 17.30 -0.56 18.64
C MET A 113 18.56 -1.34 18.26
N ARG A 114 19.73 -0.78 18.54
CA ARG A 114 21.04 -1.44 18.31
C ARG A 114 21.24 -2.65 19.21
N ASP A 115 20.88 -2.52 20.49
CA ASP A 115 21.04 -3.60 21.48
C ASP A 115 20.19 -4.83 21.21
N VAL A 116 19.13 -4.71 20.41
CA VAL A 116 18.17 -5.78 20.13
C VAL A 116 18.24 -6.33 18.70
N ILE A 117 19.31 -6.02 17.94
CA ILE A 117 19.44 -6.41 16.52
C ILE A 117 19.21 -7.92 16.35
N ASP A 118 19.94 -8.75 17.07
CA ASP A 118 19.85 -10.20 16.92
C ASP A 118 18.46 -10.73 17.25
N ASP A 119 17.96 -10.38 18.43
CA ASP A 119 16.68 -10.88 18.95
C ASP A 119 15.50 -10.39 18.09
N LEU A 120 15.51 -9.10 17.67
CA LEU A 120 14.44 -8.55 16.85
C LEU A 120 14.47 -9.14 15.44
N THR A 121 15.65 -9.26 14.85
CA THR A 121 15.79 -9.83 13.51
C THR A 121 15.32 -11.29 13.47
N GLN A 122 15.74 -12.09 14.44
CA GLN A 122 15.28 -13.49 14.56
C GLN A 122 13.76 -13.57 14.73
N SER A 123 13.20 -12.74 15.62
CA SER A 123 11.76 -12.73 15.87
C SER A 123 10.95 -12.34 14.62
N ILE A 124 11.40 -11.34 13.85
CA ILE A 124 10.75 -10.92 12.60
C ILE A 124 10.86 -12.00 11.54
N TYR A 125 12.04 -12.59 11.35
CA TYR A 125 12.22 -13.68 10.39
C TYR A 125 11.28 -14.85 10.67
N GLU A 126 11.20 -15.30 11.94
CA GLU A 126 10.28 -16.37 12.32
C GLU A 126 8.81 -15.96 12.20
N PHE A 127 8.49 -14.72 12.46
CA PHE A 127 7.13 -14.22 12.29
C PHE A 127 6.70 -14.23 10.81
N GLU A 128 7.56 -13.82 9.89
CA GLU A 128 7.25 -13.81 8.47
C GLU A 128 7.17 -15.20 7.85
N THR A 129 8.05 -16.11 8.29
CA THR A 129 8.19 -17.44 7.67
C THR A 129 7.38 -18.55 8.36
N LYS A 130 7.15 -18.46 9.67
CA LYS A 130 6.56 -19.57 10.46
C LYS A 130 5.22 -19.24 11.11
N TYR A 131 4.87 -17.94 11.26
CA TYR A 131 3.71 -17.57 12.07
C TYR A 131 2.39 -18.04 11.44
N VAL A 132 2.22 -17.86 10.14
CA VAL A 132 1.02 -18.27 9.40
C VAL A 132 0.89 -19.80 9.41
N ASP A 133 1.99 -20.53 9.26
CA ASP A 133 2.02 -22.00 9.25
C ASP A 133 1.53 -22.62 10.55
N ARG A 134 1.79 -21.98 11.70
CA ARG A 134 1.28 -22.43 13.02
C ARG A 134 -0.26 -22.54 13.05
N PHE A 135 -0.96 -21.74 12.24
CA PHE A 135 -2.42 -21.80 12.13
C PHE A 135 -2.88 -22.80 11.07
N ILE A 136 -2.12 -22.95 9.98
CA ILE A 136 -2.39 -23.94 8.93
C ILE A 136 -2.25 -25.35 9.47
N GLU A 137 -1.23 -25.63 10.26
CA GLU A 137 -0.97 -26.95 10.85
C GLU A 137 -2.09 -27.47 11.75
N LYS A 138 -2.87 -26.56 12.33
CA LYS A 138 -4.05 -26.90 13.16
C LYS A 138 -5.30 -27.25 12.36
N LYS A 139 -5.27 -27.12 11.02
CA LYS A 139 -6.43 -27.36 10.15
C LYS A 139 -6.45 -28.78 9.62
N GLU A 140 -7.62 -29.35 9.47
CA GLU A 140 -7.80 -30.73 8.95
C GLU A 140 -7.19 -30.90 7.57
N TYR A 141 -7.27 -29.87 6.71
CA TYR A 141 -6.71 -29.89 5.36
C TYR A 141 -5.18 -29.75 5.31
N SER A 142 -4.50 -29.49 6.41
CA SER A 142 -3.05 -29.29 6.45
C SER A 142 -2.26 -30.47 5.91
N LYS A 143 -2.70 -31.69 6.21
CA LYS A 143 -2.08 -32.93 5.69
C LYS A 143 -2.18 -33.03 4.17
N TYR A 144 -3.33 -32.61 3.60
CA TYR A 144 -3.52 -32.58 2.15
C TYR A 144 -2.63 -31.55 1.48
N LEU A 145 -2.52 -30.33 2.03
CA LEU A 145 -1.63 -29.30 1.51
C LEU A 145 -0.17 -29.75 1.50
N LYS A 146 0.30 -30.38 2.57
CA LYS A 146 1.64 -30.97 2.65
C LYS A 146 1.84 -32.09 1.60
N TYR A 147 0.84 -32.95 1.41
CA TYR A 147 0.90 -34.06 0.44
C TYR A 147 1.04 -33.56 -1.01
N ILE A 148 0.32 -32.50 -1.37
CA ILE A 148 0.38 -31.94 -2.74
C ILE A 148 1.47 -30.87 -2.90
N ASN A 149 2.28 -30.63 -1.88
CA ASN A 149 3.33 -29.59 -1.83
C ASN A 149 2.83 -28.20 -2.30
N ALA A 150 1.62 -27.83 -1.91
CA ALA A 150 0.91 -26.62 -2.35
C ALA A 150 0.51 -25.72 -1.18
N GLY A 151 1.26 -25.73 -0.09
CA GLY A 151 1.06 -24.79 1.01
C GLY A 151 1.35 -23.36 0.57
N PRO A 152 0.67 -22.35 1.16
CA PRO A 152 1.04 -20.96 0.94
C PRO A 152 2.44 -20.70 1.47
N ALA A 153 3.21 -19.89 0.75
CA ALA A 153 4.57 -19.53 1.14
C ALA A 153 4.77 -18.02 1.04
N PRO A 154 5.70 -17.44 1.82
CA PRO A 154 6.12 -16.08 1.61
C PRO A 154 6.63 -15.87 0.17
N LYS A 155 6.16 -14.81 -0.52
CA LYS A 155 6.70 -14.40 -1.82
C LYS A 155 8.04 -13.70 -1.67
N VAL A 156 8.15 -12.86 -0.65
CA VAL A 156 9.32 -12.08 -0.27
C VAL A 156 9.29 -11.93 1.25
N VAL A 157 10.44 -11.97 1.90
CA VAL A 157 10.61 -11.63 3.33
C VAL A 157 11.32 -10.29 3.47
N ILE A 158 10.88 -9.45 4.41
CA ILE A 158 11.33 -8.08 4.56
C ILE A 158 12.11 -7.90 5.86
N ALA A 159 13.36 -7.47 5.78
CA ALA A 159 14.18 -7.21 6.96
C ALA A 159 13.55 -6.13 7.86
N PRO A 160 13.79 -6.16 9.18
CA PRO A 160 13.40 -5.08 10.08
C PRO A 160 13.95 -3.74 9.59
N TYR A 161 13.16 -2.68 9.73
CA TYR A 161 13.51 -1.34 9.26
C TYR A 161 12.97 -0.27 10.20
N PHE A 162 13.64 0.87 10.21
CA PHE A 162 13.23 2.06 10.93
C PHE A 162 13.12 3.25 10.00
N MET A 163 12.19 4.14 10.30
CA MET A 163 11.85 5.29 9.48
C MET A 163 12.87 6.41 9.63
N LEU A 164 13.24 7.03 8.53
CA LEU A 164 13.98 8.28 8.48
C LEU A 164 12.98 9.44 8.57
N LYS A 165 12.97 10.14 9.71
CA LYS A 165 11.99 11.21 9.98
C LYS A 165 12.60 12.58 9.69
N LYS A 166 11.75 13.51 9.28
CA LYS A 166 12.15 14.90 9.03
C LYS A 166 12.65 15.63 10.28
N GLU A 167 12.10 15.28 11.45
CA GLU A 167 12.51 15.89 12.72
C GLU A 167 13.88 15.43 13.21
N MET A 168 14.45 14.37 12.64
CA MET A 168 15.79 13.88 12.98
C MET A 168 16.85 14.81 12.43
N SER A 169 17.90 15.03 13.21
CA SER A 169 19.14 15.63 12.71
C SER A 169 19.83 14.72 11.67
N ASP A 170 20.71 15.27 10.85
CA ASP A 170 21.48 14.50 9.85
C ASP A 170 22.28 13.36 10.50
N ARG A 171 22.80 13.60 11.70
CA ARG A 171 23.48 12.56 12.47
C ARG A 171 22.53 11.43 12.85
N GLU A 172 21.36 11.73 13.38
CA GLU A 172 20.37 10.72 13.76
C GLU A 172 19.86 9.95 12.55
N ARG A 173 19.58 10.63 11.42
CA ARG A 173 19.23 9.96 10.16
C ARG A 173 20.32 9.00 9.70
N SER A 174 21.58 9.42 9.77
CA SER A 174 22.72 8.58 9.43
C SER A 174 22.87 7.38 10.37
N GLU A 175 22.62 7.56 11.67
CA GLU A 175 22.65 6.46 12.65
C GLU A 175 21.51 5.46 12.42
N VAL A 176 20.27 5.92 12.16
CA VAL A 176 19.11 5.06 11.84
C VAL A 176 19.32 4.31 10.52
N PHE A 177 19.84 4.98 9.51
CA PHE A 177 20.17 4.34 8.26
C PHE A 177 21.24 3.23 8.43
N HIS A 178 22.33 3.53 9.15
CA HIS A 178 23.34 2.52 9.43
C HIS A 178 22.76 1.33 10.20
N LEU A 179 21.86 1.60 11.13
CA LEU A 179 21.14 0.56 11.87
C LEU A 179 20.28 -0.32 10.94
N ASN A 180 19.53 0.28 10.01
CA ASN A 180 18.77 -0.48 9.01
C ASN A 180 19.67 -1.40 8.17
N LYS A 181 20.86 -0.94 7.82
CA LYS A 181 21.86 -1.77 7.14
C LYS A 181 22.29 -2.97 8.00
N LEU A 182 22.61 -2.75 9.28
CA LEU A 182 22.98 -3.83 10.20
C LEU A 182 21.84 -4.87 10.35
N TYR A 183 20.60 -4.41 10.47
CA TYR A 183 19.42 -5.29 10.47
C TYR A 183 19.32 -6.14 9.20
N MET A 184 19.55 -5.52 8.04
CA MET A 184 19.53 -6.23 6.76
C MET A 184 20.64 -7.29 6.68
N GLN A 185 21.85 -6.95 7.09
CA GLN A 185 22.97 -7.89 7.10
C GLN A 185 22.67 -9.09 7.99
N ARG A 186 22.22 -8.84 9.23
CA ARG A 186 21.84 -9.91 10.16
C ARG A 186 20.66 -10.75 9.65
N PHE A 187 19.69 -10.11 8.99
CA PHE A 187 18.56 -10.80 8.37
C PHE A 187 19.01 -11.74 7.25
N LEU A 188 19.94 -11.31 6.41
CA LEU A 188 20.51 -12.16 5.35
C LEU A 188 21.30 -13.36 5.89
N GLU A 189 22.01 -13.20 7.02
CA GLU A 189 22.67 -14.32 7.70
C GLU A 189 21.65 -15.37 8.15
N ILE A 190 20.61 -14.94 8.88
CA ILE A 190 19.54 -15.82 9.35
C ILE A 190 18.79 -16.46 8.18
N HIS A 191 18.52 -15.70 7.13
CA HIS A 191 17.85 -16.18 5.93
C HIS A 191 18.66 -17.30 5.24
N ARG A 192 19.97 -17.13 5.11
CA ARG A 192 20.91 -18.12 4.57
C ARG A 192 20.95 -19.40 5.43
N GLU A 193 21.03 -19.25 6.75
CA GLU A 193 21.00 -20.38 7.70
C GLU A 193 19.71 -21.21 7.59
N ASN A 194 18.60 -20.60 7.17
CA ASN A 194 17.30 -21.26 7.00
C ASN A 194 16.99 -21.68 5.56
N GLY A 195 17.95 -21.64 4.64
CA GLY A 195 17.86 -22.24 3.29
C GLY A 195 17.30 -21.35 2.18
N GLU A 196 17.18 -20.04 2.38
CA GLU A 196 16.83 -19.03 1.34
C GLU A 196 15.64 -19.43 0.44
N ASN A 197 14.53 -19.85 1.03
CA ASN A 197 13.39 -20.42 0.30
C ASN A 197 12.58 -19.39 -0.53
N CYS A 198 12.85 -18.09 -0.37
CA CYS A 198 12.24 -16.98 -1.12
C CYS A 198 13.18 -15.78 -1.12
N PRO A 199 13.00 -14.78 -2.01
CA PRO A 199 13.81 -13.57 -2.00
C PRO A 199 13.70 -12.79 -0.69
N ALA A 200 14.83 -12.20 -0.24
CA ALA A 200 14.85 -11.21 0.84
C ALA A 200 14.74 -9.79 0.27
N ALA A 201 14.25 -8.87 1.07
CA ALA A 201 14.10 -7.47 0.72
C ALA A 201 14.51 -6.53 1.85
N ALA A 202 15.12 -5.39 1.49
CA ALA A 202 15.20 -4.23 2.36
C ALA A 202 13.94 -3.36 2.19
N GLN A 203 13.63 -2.56 3.21
CA GLN A 203 12.57 -1.54 3.11
C GLN A 203 13.09 -0.18 3.58
N LEU A 204 12.92 0.83 2.73
CA LEU A 204 13.18 2.23 3.05
C LEU A 204 11.86 2.94 3.36
N VAL A 205 11.76 3.46 4.57
CA VAL A 205 10.61 4.24 5.01
C VAL A 205 11.09 5.61 5.46
N MET A 206 10.54 6.67 4.87
CA MET A 206 10.99 8.04 5.14
C MET A 206 9.86 9.07 5.00
N ASP A 207 10.03 10.22 5.63
CA ASP A 207 9.22 11.40 5.31
C ASP A 207 9.62 11.97 3.94
N LYS A 208 8.68 12.59 3.24
CA LYS A 208 8.94 13.12 1.89
C LYS A 208 10.01 14.21 1.88
N GLU A 209 10.17 14.95 2.97
CA GLU A 209 11.21 15.96 3.13
C GLU A 209 12.63 15.36 3.17
N VAL A 210 12.76 14.07 3.49
CA VAL A 210 14.05 13.35 3.45
C VAL A 210 14.40 12.96 2.00
N LEU A 211 13.41 12.88 1.11
CA LEU A 211 13.63 12.56 -0.31
C LEU A 211 14.55 13.57 -1.01
N THR A 212 14.56 14.83 -0.58
CA THR A 212 15.40 15.87 -1.15
C THR A 212 16.83 15.92 -0.58
N ASP A 213 17.19 15.02 0.35
CA ASP A 213 18.56 14.85 0.84
C ASP A 213 19.34 13.86 -0.06
N GLU A 214 19.69 14.32 -1.27
CA GLU A 214 20.38 13.53 -2.29
C GLU A 214 21.61 12.79 -1.74
N LYS A 215 22.44 13.49 -0.95
CA LYS A 215 23.66 12.90 -0.38
C LYS A 215 23.38 11.75 0.58
N LEU A 216 22.28 11.85 1.35
CA LEU A 216 21.86 10.77 2.22
C LEU A 216 21.36 9.58 1.39
N LEU A 217 20.53 9.83 0.37
CA LEU A 217 19.97 8.79 -0.49
C LEU A 217 21.06 8.07 -1.28
N GLU A 218 22.02 8.80 -1.84
CA GLU A 218 23.19 8.20 -2.52
C GLU A 218 23.96 7.26 -1.57
N ARG A 219 24.27 7.73 -0.36
CA ARG A 219 24.96 6.90 0.66
C ARG A 219 24.15 5.68 1.05
N ILE A 220 22.81 5.81 1.15
CA ILE A 220 21.91 4.67 1.42
C ILE A 220 22.05 3.64 0.30
N CYS A 221 21.87 4.03 -0.94
CA CYS A 221 21.93 3.14 -2.08
C CYS A 221 23.31 2.45 -2.19
N GLU A 222 24.38 3.23 -2.16
CA GLU A 222 25.75 2.70 -2.24
C GLU A 222 26.05 1.67 -1.14
N SER A 223 25.55 1.89 0.07
CA SER A 223 25.81 0.97 1.17
C SER A 223 25.15 -0.40 1.00
N TYR A 224 24.11 -0.49 0.16
CA TYR A 224 23.43 -1.75 -0.15
C TYR A 224 23.94 -2.42 -1.44
N ARG A 225 24.90 -1.83 -2.15
CA ARG A 225 25.43 -2.34 -3.41
C ARG A 225 25.90 -3.79 -3.28
N GLU A 226 26.68 -4.08 -2.26
CA GLU A 226 27.31 -5.40 -2.02
C GLU A 226 26.39 -6.38 -1.28
N GLU A 227 25.21 -5.94 -0.81
CA GLU A 227 24.31 -6.80 -0.04
C GLU A 227 23.51 -7.72 -0.98
N ASN A 228 23.46 -9.01 -0.67
CA ASN A 228 22.79 -10.02 -1.51
C ASN A 228 21.29 -10.12 -1.25
N PHE A 229 20.54 -9.15 -1.71
CA PHE A 229 19.07 -9.19 -1.76
C PHE A 229 18.56 -8.60 -3.08
N GLU A 230 17.33 -8.95 -3.46
CA GLU A 230 16.78 -8.61 -4.76
C GLU A 230 15.89 -7.35 -4.72
N TYR A 231 14.90 -7.32 -3.81
CA TYR A 231 13.87 -6.28 -3.79
C TYR A 231 14.15 -5.19 -2.77
N PHE A 232 13.85 -3.95 -3.16
CA PHE A 232 13.98 -2.78 -2.31
C PHE A 232 12.62 -2.09 -2.18
N PHE A 233 11.90 -2.35 -1.09
CA PHE A 233 10.60 -1.74 -0.85
C PHE A 233 10.76 -0.28 -0.43
N ILE A 234 9.94 0.60 -1.00
CA ILE A 234 9.96 2.03 -0.74
C ILE A 234 8.60 2.47 -0.21
N TRP A 235 8.59 3.21 0.87
CA TRP A 235 7.41 3.88 1.41
C TRP A 235 7.77 5.29 1.87
N ILE A 236 7.37 6.26 1.08
CA ILE A 236 7.56 7.68 1.36
C ILE A 236 6.27 8.23 1.96
N ASN A 237 6.37 8.83 3.14
CA ASN A 237 5.25 9.35 3.90
C ASN A 237 4.59 10.52 3.16
N ASP A 238 3.29 10.42 2.94
CA ASP A 238 2.49 11.48 2.32
C ASP A 238 2.96 11.92 0.93
N PHE A 239 3.58 10.98 0.19
CA PHE A 239 4.11 11.22 -1.13
C PHE A 239 3.12 10.76 -2.22
N SER A 240 2.91 11.64 -3.20
CA SER A 240 2.25 11.35 -4.46
C SER A 240 3.04 12.03 -5.58
N SER A 241 3.51 11.27 -6.54
CA SER A 241 4.25 11.83 -7.68
C SER A 241 3.41 12.81 -8.51
N TRP A 242 2.07 12.72 -8.41
CA TRP A 242 1.14 13.67 -9.05
C TRP A 242 1.10 15.06 -8.41
N ASP A 243 1.21 15.11 -7.07
CA ASP A 243 0.95 16.32 -6.29
C ASP A 243 2.23 16.89 -5.65
N CYS A 244 3.40 16.23 -5.83
CA CYS A 244 4.67 16.69 -5.27
C CYS A 244 5.37 17.72 -6.17
N SER A 245 6.36 18.43 -5.64
CA SER A 245 7.14 19.41 -6.37
C SER A 245 7.99 18.77 -7.48
N ARG A 246 8.47 19.58 -8.43
CA ARG A 246 9.39 19.13 -9.47
C ARG A 246 10.68 18.54 -8.88
N GLU A 247 11.23 19.16 -7.85
CA GLU A 247 12.41 18.70 -7.14
C GLU A 247 12.17 17.31 -6.50
N GLU A 248 11.06 17.14 -5.79
CA GLU A 248 10.69 15.84 -5.18
C GLU A 248 10.52 14.74 -6.24
N LYS A 249 9.97 15.06 -7.43
CA LYS A 249 9.87 14.12 -8.56
C LYS A 249 11.25 13.72 -9.08
N GLN A 250 12.15 14.69 -9.26
CA GLN A 250 13.52 14.45 -9.73
C GLN A 250 14.30 13.60 -8.73
N CYS A 251 14.29 13.94 -7.45
CA CYS A 251 14.94 13.15 -6.41
C CYS A 251 14.38 11.71 -6.32
N PHE A 252 13.06 11.54 -6.52
CA PHE A 252 12.48 10.20 -6.58
C PHE A 252 12.99 9.41 -7.79
N CYS A 253 13.09 10.05 -8.96
CA CYS A 253 13.64 9.45 -10.16
C CYS A 253 15.11 9.04 -9.96
N GLU A 254 15.92 9.91 -9.34
CA GLU A 254 17.33 9.64 -9.01
C GLU A 254 17.48 8.48 -8.02
N LEU A 255 16.63 8.42 -6.99
CA LEU A 255 16.59 7.27 -6.07
C LEU A 255 16.33 5.97 -6.84
N LEU A 256 15.35 5.94 -7.75
CA LEU A 256 15.06 4.75 -8.56
C LEU A 256 16.24 4.41 -9.49
N SER A 257 16.88 5.42 -10.11
CA SER A 257 18.04 5.23 -10.99
C SER A 257 19.18 4.57 -10.23
N THR A 258 19.55 5.15 -9.10
CA THR A 258 20.64 4.63 -8.28
C THR A 258 20.37 3.19 -7.80
N LEU A 259 19.13 2.89 -7.39
CA LEU A 259 18.75 1.52 -7.00
C LEU A 259 18.83 0.54 -8.18
N ASN A 260 18.38 0.94 -9.38
CA ASN A 260 18.50 0.11 -10.58
C ASN A 260 19.97 -0.11 -10.97
N GLU A 261 20.81 0.93 -10.91
CA GLU A 261 22.24 0.86 -11.23
C GLU A 261 23.03 -0.08 -10.32
N ILE A 262 22.67 -0.16 -9.03
CA ILE A 262 23.25 -1.12 -8.09
C ILE A 262 22.59 -2.52 -8.16
N GLY A 263 21.73 -2.75 -9.16
CA GLY A 263 21.09 -4.06 -9.40
C GLY A 263 19.94 -4.41 -8.47
N LYS A 264 19.38 -3.41 -7.71
CA LYS A 264 18.20 -3.65 -6.87
C LYS A 264 16.92 -3.39 -7.66
N LYS A 265 15.84 -4.09 -7.26
CA LYS A 265 14.51 -3.97 -7.83
C LYS A 265 13.61 -3.14 -6.91
N PRO A 266 13.48 -1.82 -7.13
CA PRO A 266 12.62 -0.98 -6.29
C PRO A 266 11.14 -1.32 -6.46
N VAL A 267 10.40 -1.36 -5.35
CA VAL A 267 8.99 -1.73 -5.26
C VAL A 267 8.25 -0.72 -4.38
N MET A 268 7.14 -0.15 -4.86
CA MET A 268 6.33 0.77 -4.06
C MET A 268 5.41 0.01 -3.10
N SER A 269 5.58 0.24 -1.81
CA SER A 269 4.75 -0.37 -0.75
C SER A 269 3.31 0.17 -0.73
N TYR A 270 3.09 1.39 -1.24
CA TYR A 270 1.81 2.03 -1.47
C TYR A 270 1.91 2.80 -2.78
N GLY A 271 1.33 2.28 -3.85
CA GLY A 271 1.46 2.84 -5.18
C GLY A 271 0.12 3.15 -5.83
N GLY A 272 0.06 4.27 -6.54
CA GLY A 272 -1.01 4.66 -7.44
C GLY A 272 -0.80 4.18 -8.87
N TYR A 273 -1.46 4.84 -9.80
CA TYR A 273 -1.22 4.61 -11.23
C TYR A 273 0.20 5.00 -11.66
N ASP A 274 0.74 6.05 -11.08
CA ASP A 274 2.13 6.47 -11.28
C ASP A 274 3.11 5.32 -11.06
N SER A 275 2.93 4.58 -9.98
CA SER A 275 3.76 3.42 -9.67
C SER A 275 3.55 2.25 -10.63
N ILE A 276 2.32 2.08 -11.17
CA ILE A 276 2.03 1.10 -12.20
C ILE A 276 2.71 1.51 -13.52
N PHE A 277 2.58 2.78 -13.89
CA PHE A 277 3.20 3.37 -15.08
C PHE A 277 4.72 3.17 -15.08
N LEU A 278 5.37 3.46 -13.95
CA LEU A 278 6.82 3.27 -13.76
C LEU A 278 7.28 1.80 -13.81
N CYS A 279 6.37 0.84 -13.81
CA CYS A 279 6.70 -0.57 -14.05
C CYS A 279 6.81 -0.92 -15.55
N ASN A 280 6.52 0.00 -16.48
CA ASN A 280 6.67 -0.27 -17.91
C ASN A 280 8.14 -0.56 -18.26
N LYS A 281 8.34 -1.58 -19.10
CA LYS A 281 9.69 -2.07 -19.47
C LYS A 281 10.56 -1.06 -20.24
N GLU A 282 9.94 -0.05 -20.86
CA GLU A 282 10.66 0.98 -21.62
C GLU A 282 11.15 2.12 -20.72
N ILE A 283 10.62 2.26 -19.50
CA ILE A 283 11.01 3.32 -18.56
C ILE A 283 12.35 3.02 -17.91
N LYS A 284 13.17 4.05 -17.80
CA LYS A 284 14.43 4.05 -17.04
C LYS A 284 14.58 5.40 -16.34
N PRO A 285 14.65 5.44 -15.03
CA PRO A 285 14.61 4.30 -14.08
C PRO A 285 13.20 3.74 -13.85
N ARG A 286 13.08 2.46 -13.51
CA ARG A 286 11.79 1.80 -13.37
C ARG A 286 11.56 1.19 -11.99
N LEU A 287 10.29 0.94 -11.70
CA LEU A 287 9.83 0.09 -10.60
C LEU A 287 9.66 -1.36 -11.03
N TYR A 288 9.80 -2.27 -10.08
CA TYR A 288 9.60 -3.71 -10.26
C TYR A 288 8.42 -4.24 -9.46
N GLY A 289 7.54 -3.37 -9.03
CA GLY A 289 6.30 -3.73 -8.37
C GLY A 289 5.63 -2.57 -7.65
N ALA A 290 4.34 -2.74 -7.42
CA ALA A 290 3.55 -1.79 -6.64
C ALA A 290 2.40 -2.49 -5.91
N ALA A 291 2.12 -2.03 -4.70
CA ALA A 291 1.01 -2.53 -3.88
C ALA A 291 -0.17 -1.55 -3.91
N GLN A 292 -1.33 -2.04 -4.34
CA GLN A 292 -2.58 -1.29 -4.33
C GLN A 292 -3.39 -1.60 -3.07
N SER A 293 -4.06 -0.58 -2.53
CA SER A 293 -4.89 -0.71 -1.33
C SER A 293 -6.32 -0.26 -1.60
N VAL A 294 -7.29 -1.10 -1.26
CA VAL A 294 -8.73 -0.76 -1.42
C VAL A 294 -9.19 0.24 -0.36
N GLY A 295 -8.81 0.03 0.89
CA GLY A 295 -9.37 0.76 2.03
C GLY A 295 -8.72 2.09 2.36
N TYR A 296 -7.48 2.30 1.95
CA TYR A 296 -6.72 3.51 2.19
C TYR A 296 -6.20 4.03 0.86
N GLY A 297 -6.16 5.35 0.69
CA GLY A 297 -5.65 5.96 -0.54
C GLY A 297 -4.23 5.51 -0.87
N GLU A 298 -3.81 5.85 -2.04
CA GLU A 298 -2.49 5.55 -2.60
C GLU A 298 -1.38 6.25 -1.83
N THR A 299 -1.68 7.41 -1.25
CA THR A 299 -0.85 8.10 -0.27
C THR A 299 -1.30 7.73 1.14
N ARG A 300 -0.51 6.94 1.85
CA ARG A 300 -0.80 6.61 3.24
C ARG A 300 0.21 7.27 4.16
N THR A 301 -0.30 7.92 5.20
CA THR A 301 0.55 8.38 6.29
C THR A 301 1.11 7.20 7.08
N ILE A 302 2.41 7.21 7.34
CA ILE A 302 3.12 6.17 8.09
C ILE A 302 2.63 6.13 9.54
N THR A 303 2.36 7.29 10.13
CA THR A 303 1.79 7.37 11.48
C THR A 303 0.36 6.84 11.48
N PRO A 304 0.03 5.85 12.32
CA PRO A 304 -1.32 5.31 12.38
C PRO A 304 -2.33 6.38 12.79
N VAL A 305 -3.09 6.89 11.86
CA VAL A 305 -4.18 7.85 12.13
C VAL A 305 -5.32 7.10 12.83
N GLY A 306 -5.93 7.72 13.83
CA GLY A 306 -7.09 7.16 14.52
C GLY A 306 -8.22 6.87 13.54
N GLY A 307 -8.89 5.72 13.71
CA GLY A 307 -9.93 5.26 12.81
C GLY A 307 -11.08 6.26 12.68
N GLY A 308 -11.36 6.66 11.45
CA GLY A 308 -12.62 7.27 11.00
C GLY A 308 -13.38 6.25 10.16
N LEU A 309 -14.66 6.49 9.90
CA LEU A 309 -15.34 5.74 8.86
C LEU A 309 -14.84 6.29 7.51
N PRO A 310 -14.37 5.43 6.61
CA PRO A 310 -13.94 5.89 5.31
C PRO A 310 -15.14 6.51 4.57
N VAL A 311 -14.91 7.68 4.00
CA VAL A 311 -15.83 8.26 3.02
C VAL A 311 -15.71 7.43 1.75
N ASN A 312 -16.84 7.09 1.14
CA ASN A 312 -16.82 6.40 -0.13
C ASN A 312 -16.16 7.30 -1.18
N LYS A 313 -15.17 6.75 -1.87
CA LYS A 313 -14.47 7.43 -2.95
C LYS A 313 -14.69 6.66 -4.23
N TYR A 314 -14.99 7.39 -5.29
CA TYR A 314 -15.04 6.84 -6.63
C TYR A 314 -13.66 6.93 -7.28
N TYR A 315 -13.24 5.88 -7.99
CA TYR A 315 -12.01 5.92 -8.77
C TYR A 315 -12.31 6.42 -10.18
N PHE A 316 -11.95 7.67 -10.45
CA PHE A 316 -12.17 8.28 -11.76
C PHE A 316 -11.02 7.87 -12.68
N ARG A 317 -11.25 6.85 -13.52
CA ARG A 317 -10.21 6.18 -14.31
C ARG A 317 -9.45 7.14 -15.24
N PRO A 318 -10.09 8.07 -16.00
CA PRO A 318 -9.35 8.97 -16.88
C PRO A 318 -8.31 9.84 -16.17
N LEU A 319 -8.56 10.22 -14.91
CA LEU A 319 -7.59 10.96 -14.09
C LEU A 319 -6.75 10.05 -13.17
N HIS A 320 -6.93 8.74 -13.25
CA HIS A 320 -6.25 7.75 -12.42
C HIS A 320 -6.27 8.08 -10.92
N LYS A 321 -7.36 8.67 -10.43
CA LYS A 321 -7.44 9.25 -9.08
C LYS A 321 -8.70 8.81 -8.35
N ARG A 322 -8.56 8.53 -7.06
CA ARG A 322 -9.71 8.42 -6.15
C ARG A 322 -10.13 9.81 -5.73
N MET A 323 -11.37 10.13 -5.98
CA MET A 323 -11.97 11.39 -5.60
C MET A 323 -13.28 11.19 -4.83
N ARG A 324 -13.79 12.23 -4.25
CA ARG A 324 -15.13 12.19 -3.68
C ARG A 324 -16.14 11.95 -4.78
N PHE A 325 -17.25 11.29 -4.44
CA PHE A 325 -18.27 10.98 -5.44
C PHE A 325 -18.85 12.24 -6.09
N ASP A 326 -19.11 13.27 -5.28
CA ASP A 326 -19.62 14.57 -5.76
C ASP A 326 -18.65 15.26 -6.75
N GLU A 327 -17.34 15.13 -6.54
CA GLU A 327 -16.34 15.63 -7.49
C GLU A 327 -16.40 14.88 -8.82
N ALA A 328 -16.47 13.55 -8.77
CA ALA A 328 -16.61 12.73 -9.99
C ALA A 328 -17.91 13.03 -10.75
N LEU A 329 -19.02 13.18 -10.01
CA LEU A 329 -20.31 13.52 -10.61
C LEU A 329 -20.27 14.89 -11.29
N ASN A 330 -19.67 15.89 -10.65
CA ASN A 330 -19.55 17.22 -11.25
C ASN A 330 -18.72 17.18 -12.54
N ILE A 331 -17.60 16.45 -12.58
CA ILE A 331 -16.81 16.27 -13.80
C ILE A 331 -17.68 15.65 -14.91
N LEU A 332 -18.46 14.62 -14.61
CA LEU A 332 -19.34 13.98 -15.59
C LEU A 332 -20.44 14.94 -16.11
N ILE A 333 -21.00 15.79 -15.22
CA ILE A 333 -21.98 16.81 -15.61
C ILE A 333 -21.31 17.88 -16.50
N ASP A 334 -20.19 18.44 -16.07
CA ASP A 334 -19.50 19.52 -16.75
C ASP A 334 -18.95 19.09 -18.13
N THR A 335 -18.64 17.81 -18.30
CA THR A 335 -18.16 17.23 -19.56
C THR A 335 -19.27 16.60 -20.42
N GLY A 336 -20.54 16.69 -19.97
CA GLY A 336 -21.72 16.28 -20.76
C GLY A 336 -22.04 14.79 -20.76
N TYR A 337 -21.39 13.99 -19.88
CA TYR A 337 -21.67 12.56 -19.73
C TYR A 337 -22.83 12.27 -18.77
N PHE A 338 -23.33 13.28 -18.08
CA PHE A 338 -24.45 13.14 -17.14
C PHE A 338 -25.37 14.34 -17.31
N ASP A 339 -26.23 14.27 -18.32
CA ASP A 339 -27.25 15.29 -18.61
C ASP A 339 -28.63 14.67 -18.48
N PRO A 340 -29.45 15.07 -17.49
CA PRO A 340 -30.76 14.49 -17.25
C PRO A 340 -31.77 14.79 -18.39
N GLU A 341 -31.48 15.72 -19.31
CA GLU A 341 -32.35 16.04 -20.42
C GLU A 341 -32.14 15.15 -21.66
N LYS A 342 -31.06 14.37 -21.69
CA LYS A 342 -30.77 13.41 -22.77
C LYS A 342 -31.14 11.99 -22.39
N GLY A 343 -31.25 11.08 -23.35
CA GLY A 343 -31.53 9.67 -23.12
C GLY A 343 -30.48 9.01 -22.22
N ASN A 344 -30.92 8.41 -21.13
CA ASN A 344 -30.03 7.80 -20.13
C ASN A 344 -29.20 6.65 -20.70
N ASP A 345 -29.69 5.95 -21.71
CA ASP A 345 -29.02 4.85 -22.40
C ASP A 345 -27.87 5.35 -23.32
N GLU A 346 -28.03 6.47 -24.00
CA GLU A 346 -26.96 7.10 -24.79
C GLU A 346 -25.82 7.55 -23.86
N HIS A 347 -26.15 8.16 -22.73
CA HIS A 347 -25.15 8.59 -21.74
C HIS A 347 -24.43 7.41 -21.10
N ALA A 348 -25.13 6.30 -20.83
CA ALA A 348 -24.50 5.09 -20.35
C ALA A 348 -23.51 4.52 -21.39
N ALA A 349 -23.88 4.52 -22.68
CA ALA A 349 -23.00 4.08 -23.75
C ALA A 349 -21.77 4.97 -23.91
N ASP A 350 -21.95 6.30 -23.80
CA ASP A 350 -20.83 7.26 -23.83
C ASP A 350 -19.91 7.13 -22.61
N TYR A 351 -20.48 6.90 -21.42
CA TYR A 351 -19.72 6.62 -20.21
C TYR A 351 -18.84 5.37 -20.40
N TYR A 352 -19.38 4.27 -20.92
CA TYR A 352 -18.59 3.04 -21.15
C TYR A 352 -17.48 3.24 -22.16
N ARG A 353 -17.70 4.03 -23.18
CA ARG A 353 -16.69 4.30 -24.22
C ARG A 353 -15.53 5.15 -23.72
N ASN A 354 -15.82 6.14 -22.90
CA ASN A 354 -14.86 7.21 -22.61
C ASN A 354 -14.38 7.26 -21.15
N ILE A 355 -15.15 6.71 -20.20
CA ILE A 355 -14.83 6.79 -18.78
C ILE A 355 -14.38 5.43 -18.23
N CYS A 356 -15.27 4.44 -18.22
CA CYS A 356 -14.94 3.12 -17.71
C CYS A 356 -15.90 2.04 -18.21
N ASP A 357 -15.34 1.04 -18.85
CA ASP A 357 -16.02 -0.15 -19.39
C ASP A 357 -15.81 -1.41 -18.53
N CYS A 358 -15.47 -1.25 -17.23
CA CYS A 358 -15.24 -2.41 -16.38
C CYS A 358 -16.52 -3.15 -16.04
N GLU A 359 -16.40 -4.45 -15.73
CA GLU A 359 -17.52 -5.33 -15.37
C GLU A 359 -18.42 -4.72 -14.30
N GLN A 360 -17.82 -4.08 -13.28
CA GLN A 360 -18.58 -3.47 -12.18
C GLN A 360 -19.40 -2.26 -12.63
N CYS A 361 -18.88 -1.44 -13.57
CA CYS A 361 -19.66 -0.34 -14.14
C CYS A 361 -20.84 -0.86 -14.94
N HIS A 362 -20.66 -1.92 -15.73
CA HIS A 362 -21.76 -2.56 -16.45
C HIS A 362 -22.83 -3.15 -15.51
N GLU A 363 -22.41 -3.80 -14.42
CA GLU A 363 -23.34 -4.32 -13.40
C GLU A 363 -24.14 -3.22 -12.70
N VAL A 364 -23.52 -2.07 -12.38
CA VAL A 364 -24.13 -0.98 -11.62
C VAL A 364 -24.95 -0.05 -12.52
N ILE A 365 -24.35 0.48 -13.59
CA ILE A 365 -24.95 1.52 -14.43
C ILE A 365 -25.97 0.92 -15.40
N GLN A 366 -25.70 -0.28 -15.94
CA GLN A 366 -26.54 -0.93 -16.94
C GLN A 366 -26.79 0.01 -18.14
N ASN A 367 -28.06 0.31 -18.44
CA ASN A 367 -28.45 1.23 -19.52
C ASN A 367 -29.00 2.57 -18.98
N ASP A 368 -28.78 2.89 -17.71
CA ASP A 368 -29.24 4.12 -17.09
C ASP A 368 -28.12 4.77 -16.27
N ILE A 369 -27.61 5.90 -16.79
CA ILE A 369 -26.52 6.64 -16.14
C ILE A 369 -26.89 7.09 -14.72
N ASN A 370 -28.16 7.27 -14.39
CA ASN A 370 -28.62 7.66 -13.06
C ASN A 370 -28.23 6.61 -12.00
N ASN A 371 -28.07 5.35 -12.40
CA ASN A 371 -27.61 4.29 -11.51
C ASN A 371 -26.18 4.50 -11.02
N PHE A 372 -25.41 5.44 -11.60
CA PHE A 372 -24.12 5.88 -11.09
C PHE A 372 -24.19 6.30 -9.62
N ASN A 373 -25.35 6.82 -9.18
CA ASN A 373 -25.58 7.19 -7.78
C ASN A 373 -25.46 6.02 -6.79
N THR A 374 -25.56 4.77 -7.23
CA THR A 374 -25.36 3.58 -6.38
C THR A 374 -23.97 3.57 -5.72
N TYR A 375 -22.96 4.14 -6.37
CA TYR A 375 -21.62 4.28 -5.79
C TYR A 375 -21.59 5.18 -4.53
N ASN A 376 -22.59 6.04 -4.33
CA ASN A 376 -22.69 6.98 -3.21
C ASN A 376 -23.80 6.64 -2.21
N GLU A 377 -24.49 5.56 -2.36
CA GLU A 377 -25.55 5.17 -1.42
C GLU A 377 -25.06 5.14 0.01
N SER A 378 -25.79 5.78 0.89
CA SER A 378 -25.40 5.93 2.29
C SER A 378 -26.60 5.79 3.23
N VAL A 379 -26.29 5.37 4.46
CA VAL A 379 -27.29 5.23 5.54
C VAL A 379 -26.87 6.08 6.74
N PRO A 380 -27.84 6.71 7.42
CA PRO A 380 -27.54 7.47 8.61
C PRO A 380 -27.07 6.56 9.75
N TYR A 381 -26.13 7.04 10.55
CA TYR A 381 -25.71 6.40 11.79
C TYR A 381 -25.42 7.46 12.87
N ILE A 382 -25.62 7.07 14.13
CA ILE A 382 -25.46 7.96 15.27
C ILE A 382 -24.07 7.83 15.87
N VAL A 383 -23.35 8.94 15.96
CA VAL A 383 -22.06 9.05 16.66
C VAL A 383 -22.29 9.77 17.98
N LYS A 384 -21.88 9.13 19.08
CA LYS A 384 -21.83 9.79 20.39
C LYS A 384 -20.66 10.79 20.40
N ALA A 385 -20.94 12.07 20.41
CA ALA A 385 -19.97 13.14 20.54
C ALA A 385 -19.95 13.70 21.96
N ARG A 386 -18.99 14.60 22.26
CA ARG A 386 -18.84 15.21 23.60
C ARG A 386 -20.08 15.99 24.04
N PHE A 387 -20.81 16.58 23.10
CA PHE A 387 -21.96 17.44 23.36
C PHE A 387 -23.31 16.87 22.87
N GLY A 388 -23.41 15.54 22.75
CA GLY A 388 -24.64 14.88 22.33
C GLY A 388 -24.44 13.91 21.16
N ASN A 389 -25.56 13.41 20.63
CA ASN A 389 -25.54 12.52 19.48
C ASN A 389 -25.49 13.34 18.18
N ILE A 390 -24.57 12.96 17.28
CA ILE A 390 -24.48 13.55 15.94
C ILE A 390 -24.86 12.48 14.93
N THR A 391 -25.82 12.76 14.07
CA THR A 391 -26.12 11.91 12.92
C THR A 391 -25.10 12.17 11.82
N ARG A 392 -24.50 11.12 11.31
CA ARG A 392 -23.59 11.13 10.14
C ARG A 392 -24.06 10.08 9.15
N ASN A 393 -23.70 10.25 7.88
CA ASN A 393 -23.91 9.23 6.87
C ASN A 393 -22.66 8.36 6.75
N ARG A 394 -22.87 7.07 6.52
CA ARG A 394 -21.84 6.12 6.12
C ARG A 394 -22.28 5.43 4.83
N PRO A 395 -21.35 5.05 3.96
CA PRO A 395 -21.70 4.24 2.79
C PRO A 395 -22.46 2.98 3.20
N THR A 396 -23.40 2.56 2.38
CA THR A 396 -23.97 1.20 2.48
C THR A 396 -22.86 0.17 2.27
N GLN A 397 -23.08 -1.05 2.73
CA GLN A 397 -22.10 -2.12 2.49
C GLN A 397 -21.97 -2.41 1.00
N GLU A 398 -23.05 -2.27 0.26
CA GLU A 398 -23.08 -2.44 -1.19
C GLU A 398 -22.28 -1.35 -1.89
N ALA A 399 -22.58 -0.07 -1.64
CA ALA A 399 -21.83 1.04 -2.21
C ALA A 399 -20.32 0.95 -1.95
N ALA A 400 -19.93 0.55 -0.72
CA ALA A 400 -18.52 0.35 -0.39
C ALA A 400 -17.89 -0.81 -1.19
N LEU A 401 -18.65 -1.86 -1.43
CA LEU A 401 -18.18 -3.05 -2.16
C LEU A 401 -18.05 -2.79 -3.66
N VAL A 402 -19.09 -2.19 -4.28
CA VAL A 402 -19.04 -1.86 -5.71
C VAL A 402 -17.95 -0.84 -6.03
N ALA A 403 -17.73 0.16 -5.16
CA ALA A 403 -16.63 1.10 -5.31
C ALA A 403 -15.24 0.40 -5.18
N ALA A 404 -15.12 -0.56 -4.28
CA ALA A 404 -13.90 -1.36 -4.13
C ALA A 404 -13.63 -2.23 -5.36
N PHE A 405 -14.65 -2.88 -5.90
CA PHE A 405 -14.54 -3.72 -7.10
C PHE A 405 -14.21 -2.88 -8.34
N HIS A 406 -14.93 -1.78 -8.55
CA HIS A 406 -14.61 -0.83 -9.62
C HIS A 406 -13.15 -0.37 -9.57
N PHE A 407 -12.64 -0.02 -8.38
CA PHE A 407 -11.23 0.35 -8.21
C PHE A 407 -10.28 -0.77 -8.65
N LEU A 408 -10.53 -2.01 -8.25
CA LEU A 408 -9.65 -3.13 -8.59
C LEU A 408 -9.72 -3.52 -10.07
N PHE A 409 -10.90 -3.48 -10.68
CA PHE A 409 -11.02 -3.64 -12.14
C PHE A 409 -10.27 -2.55 -12.90
N SER A 410 -10.35 -1.31 -12.43
CA SER A 410 -9.58 -0.21 -13.02
C SER A 410 -8.07 -0.45 -12.90
N LYS A 411 -7.60 -0.91 -11.73
CA LYS A 411 -6.18 -1.26 -11.53
C LYS A 411 -5.73 -2.44 -12.40
N GLN A 412 -6.56 -3.46 -12.54
CA GLN A 412 -6.29 -4.58 -13.45
C GLN A 412 -6.11 -4.08 -14.89
N LYS A 413 -7.00 -3.19 -15.33
CA LYS A 413 -6.93 -2.60 -16.67
C LYS A 413 -5.67 -1.73 -16.85
N GLU A 414 -5.32 -0.94 -15.84
CA GLU A 414 -4.09 -0.13 -15.86
C GLU A 414 -2.83 -0.99 -15.96
N TRP A 415 -2.75 -2.10 -15.26
CA TRP A 415 -1.67 -3.07 -15.41
C TRP A 415 -1.60 -3.64 -16.83
N GLN A 416 -2.76 -4.00 -17.41
CA GLN A 416 -2.84 -4.48 -18.79
C GLN A 416 -2.40 -3.42 -19.80
N ASP A 417 -2.82 -2.17 -19.62
CA ASP A 417 -2.48 -1.06 -20.51
C ASP A 417 -0.96 -0.78 -20.45
N VAL A 418 -0.36 -0.75 -19.25
CA VAL A 418 1.08 -0.55 -19.07
C VAL A 418 1.92 -1.70 -19.64
N GLU A 419 1.39 -2.92 -19.65
CA GLU A 419 2.05 -4.06 -20.29
C GLU A 419 1.95 -4.03 -21.82
N LYS A 420 0.83 -3.55 -22.35
CA LYS A 420 0.47 -3.59 -23.77
C LYS A 420 1.06 -2.43 -24.56
N TYR A 421 0.96 -1.22 -24.01
CA TYR A 421 1.28 0.01 -24.74
C TYR A 421 2.72 0.48 -24.47
N ARG A 422 3.28 1.21 -25.45
CA ARG A 422 4.56 1.92 -25.29
C ARG A 422 4.41 3.11 -24.36
N VAL A 423 5.49 3.55 -23.77
CA VAL A 423 5.50 4.73 -22.88
C VAL A 423 4.96 5.97 -23.59
N SER A 424 5.32 6.19 -24.85
CA SER A 424 4.81 7.32 -25.65
C SER A 424 3.29 7.29 -25.82
N GLU A 425 2.72 6.10 -26.07
CA GLU A 425 1.27 5.94 -26.23
C GLU A 425 0.54 6.17 -24.89
N LEU A 426 1.06 5.62 -23.79
CA LEU A 426 0.51 5.83 -22.44
C LEU A 426 0.57 7.30 -22.04
N ARG A 427 1.67 8.00 -22.37
CA ARG A 427 1.82 9.44 -22.14
C ARG A 427 0.78 10.24 -22.92
N ASP A 428 0.59 9.93 -24.19
CA ASP A 428 -0.33 10.68 -25.05
C ASP A 428 -1.78 10.44 -24.59
N MET A 429 -2.15 9.22 -24.20
CA MET A 429 -3.44 8.91 -23.59
C MET A 429 -3.65 9.69 -22.29
N LEU A 430 -2.66 9.69 -21.39
CA LEU A 430 -2.71 10.39 -20.12
C LEU A 430 -2.89 11.90 -20.29
N ILE A 431 -2.14 12.52 -21.22
CA ILE A 431 -2.27 13.95 -21.53
C ILE A 431 -3.67 14.25 -22.08
N ALA A 432 -4.19 13.45 -23.00
CA ALA A 432 -5.52 13.65 -23.59
C ALA A 432 -6.63 13.54 -22.53
N ASP A 433 -6.55 12.58 -21.62
CA ASP A 433 -7.50 12.40 -20.53
C ASP A 433 -7.48 13.62 -19.58
N TYR A 434 -6.29 14.10 -19.21
CA TYR A 434 -6.15 15.28 -18.35
C TYR A 434 -6.56 16.58 -19.07
N GLU A 435 -6.37 16.68 -20.38
CA GLU A 435 -6.89 17.83 -21.16
C GLU A 435 -8.41 17.86 -21.18
N THR A 436 -9.06 16.70 -21.20
CA THR A 436 -10.53 16.58 -21.20
C THR A 436 -11.11 16.79 -19.81
N PHE A 437 -10.60 16.11 -18.79
CA PHE A 437 -11.22 15.99 -17.47
C PHE A 437 -10.49 16.75 -16.35
N GLY A 438 -9.25 17.14 -16.57
CA GLY A 438 -8.41 17.77 -15.57
C GLY A 438 -8.67 19.27 -15.41
N THR A 439 -8.43 19.78 -14.20
CA THR A 439 -8.32 21.24 -13.96
C THR A 439 -7.05 21.79 -14.63
N GLU A 440 -6.97 23.11 -14.79
CA GLU A 440 -5.78 23.78 -15.35
C GLU A 440 -4.49 23.41 -14.59
N HIS A 441 -4.56 23.38 -13.26
CA HIS A 441 -3.43 22.97 -12.43
C HIS A 441 -3.03 21.50 -12.66
N GLN A 442 -4.00 20.60 -12.77
CA GLN A 442 -3.73 19.18 -13.05
C GLN A 442 -3.12 18.98 -14.44
N ARG A 443 -3.57 19.73 -15.46
CA ARG A 443 -2.99 19.70 -16.81
C ARG A 443 -1.53 20.17 -16.85
N ALA A 444 -1.20 21.20 -16.07
CA ALA A 444 0.18 21.64 -15.94
C ALA A 444 1.06 20.59 -15.26
N ASN A 445 0.58 20.02 -14.15
CA ASN A 445 1.30 18.99 -13.40
C ASN A 445 1.53 17.72 -14.21
N ILE A 446 0.55 17.26 -15.00
CA ILE A 446 0.73 16.05 -15.79
C ILE A 446 1.76 16.21 -16.90
N LYS A 447 1.84 17.40 -17.52
CA LYS A 447 2.87 17.70 -18.53
C LYS A 447 4.26 17.63 -17.91
N GLU A 448 4.45 18.29 -16.76
CA GLU A 448 5.71 18.22 -16.02
C GLU A 448 6.05 16.79 -15.58
N TRP A 449 5.05 16.03 -15.10
CA TRP A 449 5.23 14.66 -14.72
C TRP A 449 5.71 13.79 -15.90
N CYS A 450 5.08 13.96 -17.07
CA CYS A 450 5.47 13.25 -18.28
C CYS A 450 6.88 13.63 -18.76
N GLU A 451 7.30 14.88 -18.61
CA GLU A 451 8.67 15.31 -18.93
C GLU A 451 9.72 14.59 -18.06
N ILE A 452 9.41 14.32 -16.80
CA ILE A 452 10.35 13.71 -15.86
C ILE A 452 10.37 12.17 -15.98
N PHE A 453 9.20 11.55 -16.09
CA PHE A 453 9.06 10.09 -15.98
C PHE A 453 8.81 9.36 -17.31
N ALA A 454 8.42 10.07 -18.36
CA ALA A 454 8.06 9.48 -19.66
C ALA A 454 8.85 10.11 -20.84
N GLY A 455 9.85 10.95 -20.53
CA GLY A 455 10.69 11.64 -21.51
C GLY A 455 11.77 10.80 -22.17
#